data_dfd779174e7ae6878e50193a4c6a40da
#
_entry.id   dfd779174e7ae6878e50193a4c6a40da
#
_cell.length_a   1.000
_cell.length_b   1.000
_cell.length_c   1.000
_cell.angle_alpha   90.00
_cell.angle_beta   90.00
_cell.angle_gamma   90.00
#
_symmetry.space_group_name_H-M   'P 1'
#
loop_
_entity.id
_entity.type
_entity.pdbx_description
1 polymer ?
#
loop_
_entity_poly.entity_id
_entity_poly.type
_entity_poly.pdbx_seq_one_letter_code
_entity_poly.pdbx_strand_id
1 'polypeptide(L)'
;MKYPTRIYYTNTDKTLMWDRWQKGESLNAIARYFGRSHSSIQGILARTGGIRPPQRRRSRRALTLSEREEISRGVIAGQSMRSIAASLDRSPSTVSREINRNGGRRCYRAICAEQAAWNGAHRPKTCKLVQNRALARIVASKLQLQWAPRQIAGWLKRTYPDDESYQVSHETIYKSLFIQARGALKKELLQHLRKTRAMRRSRHHTQKTDNHGRITNTVSIRERPASVEDRAVPGHWEGDLIMGSNNSQIATLVERHTRYVMLVRVKSKDTNTVINALIKHAHKLPRELYKSLTWDRGKEMADHQRFSLDTGVKVYFCDPQSPWQRGSNENTNGLLRQYFPKGMDLSNVHQYRLNAVARRLNERPRETLQYFSPAEKFSECVASTG
;
A
#
# COMPACT_ATOMS: atom_id res chain seq x y z
N MET A 1 -43.03 -3.54 -22.30
CA MET A 1 -41.67 -3.32 -21.76
C MET A 1 -41.08 -4.65 -21.34
N LYS A 2 -39.92 -5.10 -21.90
CA LYS A 2 -39.22 -6.30 -21.44
C LYS A 2 -38.50 -5.92 -20.16
N TYR A 3 -38.87 -6.51 -19.03
CA TYR A 3 -38.13 -6.37 -17.77
C TYR A 3 -36.70 -6.92 -17.96
N PRO A 4 -35.66 -6.21 -17.54
CA PRO A 4 -34.30 -6.70 -17.67
C PRO A 4 -34.14 -7.97 -16.83
N THR A 5 -33.71 -9.06 -17.46
CA THR A 5 -33.47 -10.35 -16.80
C THR A 5 -32.49 -10.20 -15.69
N ARG A 6 -32.85 -10.56 -14.47
CA ARG A 6 -32.00 -10.44 -13.28
C ARG A 6 -30.76 -11.34 -13.45
N ILE A 7 -29.54 -10.74 -13.39
CA ILE A 7 -28.30 -11.46 -13.60
C ILE A 7 -27.90 -12.13 -12.29
N TYR A 8 -27.82 -13.45 -12.31
CA TYR A 8 -27.31 -14.24 -11.18
C TYR A 8 -25.91 -14.76 -11.51
N TYR A 9 -24.98 -14.58 -10.58
CA TYR A 9 -23.64 -15.15 -10.65
C TYR A 9 -23.52 -16.27 -9.62
N THR A 10 -22.99 -17.39 -10.03
CA THR A 10 -22.66 -18.51 -9.14
C THR A 10 -21.51 -18.15 -8.20
N ASN A 11 -21.30 -18.95 -7.18
CA ASN A 11 -20.13 -18.77 -6.30
C ASN A 11 -18.82 -19.00 -7.05
N THR A 12 -18.83 -19.89 -8.06
CA THR A 12 -17.68 -20.16 -8.95
C THR A 12 -17.37 -18.93 -9.79
N ASP A 13 -18.39 -18.30 -10.41
CA ASP A 13 -18.20 -17.07 -11.18
C ASP A 13 -17.62 -15.95 -10.32
N LYS A 14 -18.16 -15.75 -9.11
CA LYS A 14 -17.64 -14.75 -8.17
C LYS A 14 -16.21 -15.03 -7.79
N THR A 15 -15.83 -16.30 -7.56
CA THR A 15 -14.44 -16.68 -7.25
C THR A 15 -13.52 -16.33 -8.41
N LEU A 16 -13.91 -16.68 -9.64
CA LEU A 16 -13.14 -16.36 -10.84
C LEU A 16 -13.01 -14.85 -11.08
N MET A 17 -14.09 -14.08 -10.84
CA MET A 17 -14.02 -12.60 -10.87
C MET A 17 -12.98 -12.05 -9.92
N TRP A 18 -12.93 -12.59 -8.69
CA TRP A 18 -11.95 -12.19 -7.69
C TRP A 18 -10.52 -12.59 -8.08
N ASP A 19 -10.31 -13.76 -8.64
CA ASP A 19 -9.00 -14.22 -9.09
C ASP A 19 -8.44 -13.30 -10.19
N ARG A 20 -9.26 -12.98 -11.18
CA ARG A 20 -8.90 -12.06 -12.27
C ARG A 20 -8.63 -10.64 -11.77
N TRP A 21 -9.49 -10.14 -10.85
CA TRP A 21 -9.28 -8.83 -10.23
C TRP A 21 -7.97 -8.76 -9.43
N GLN A 22 -7.62 -9.82 -8.70
CA GLN A 22 -6.35 -9.91 -7.96
C GLN A 22 -5.13 -9.97 -8.88
N LYS A 23 -5.26 -10.59 -10.06
CA LYS A 23 -4.23 -10.59 -11.11
C LYS A 23 -4.05 -9.21 -11.76
N GLY A 24 -4.94 -8.26 -11.51
CA GLY A 24 -4.83 -6.88 -12.01
C GLY A 24 -5.62 -6.61 -13.29
N GLU A 25 -6.46 -7.54 -13.74
CA GLU A 25 -7.31 -7.34 -14.92
C GLU A 25 -8.26 -6.14 -14.70
N SER A 26 -8.56 -5.43 -15.79
CA SER A 26 -9.51 -4.32 -15.75
C SER A 26 -10.97 -4.82 -15.64
N LEU A 27 -11.87 -3.98 -15.11
CA LEU A 27 -13.32 -4.31 -15.07
C LEU A 27 -13.86 -4.66 -16.45
N ASN A 28 -13.40 -3.97 -17.50
CA ASN A 28 -13.83 -4.24 -18.87
C ASN A 28 -13.31 -5.57 -19.41
N ALA A 29 -12.07 -5.97 -19.04
CA ALA A 29 -11.53 -7.26 -19.43
C ALA A 29 -12.29 -8.41 -18.75
N ILE A 30 -12.57 -8.28 -17.45
CA ILE A 30 -13.37 -9.24 -16.69
C ILE A 30 -14.80 -9.31 -17.25
N ALA A 31 -15.41 -8.18 -17.54
CA ALA A 31 -16.77 -8.11 -18.09
C ALA A 31 -16.87 -8.80 -19.45
N ARG A 32 -15.90 -8.59 -20.35
CA ARG A 32 -15.82 -9.26 -21.64
C ARG A 32 -15.73 -10.78 -21.49
N TYR A 33 -14.92 -11.26 -20.54
CA TYR A 33 -14.81 -12.69 -20.29
C TYR A 33 -16.14 -13.34 -19.89
N PHE A 34 -16.98 -12.65 -19.10
CA PHE A 34 -18.30 -13.14 -18.69
C PHE A 34 -19.42 -12.78 -19.68
N GLY A 35 -19.13 -12.11 -20.79
CA GLY A 35 -20.16 -11.61 -21.73
C GLY A 35 -21.17 -10.66 -21.06
N ARG A 36 -20.73 -9.84 -20.10
CA ARG A 36 -21.58 -8.99 -19.27
C ARG A 36 -21.09 -7.53 -19.24
N SER A 37 -21.95 -6.60 -18.77
CA SER A 37 -21.56 -5.21 -18.59
C SER A 37 -20.55 -5.05 -17.42
N HIS A 38 -19.62 -4.09 -17.55
CA HIS A 38 -18.67 -3.80 -16.49
C HIS A 38 -19.33 -3.36 -15.19
N SER A 39 -20.50 -2.72 -15.23
CA SER A 39 -21.26 -2.27 -14.06
C SER A 39 -21.73 -3.44 -13.19
N SER A 40 -22.08 -4.59 -13.78
CA SER A 40 -22.49 -5.77 -13.02
C SER A 40 -21.30 -6.38 -12.25
N ILE A 41 -20.11 -6.43 -12.87
CA ILE A 41 -18.87 -6.88 -12.21
C ILE A 41 -18.48 -5.88 -11.11
N GLN A 42 -18.53 -4.57 -11.42
CA GLN A 42 -18.30 -3.51 -10.45
C GLN A 42 -19.19 -3.64 -9.22
N GLY A 43 -20.48 -3.93 -9.42
CA GLY A 43 -21.46 -4.11 -8.34
C GLY A 43 -21.10 -5.22 -7.36
N ILE A 44 -20.42 -6.29 -7.83
CA ILE A 44 -19.93 -7.38 -6.96
C ILE A 44 -18.66 -6.96 -6.22
N LEU A 45 -17.67 -6.43 -6.94
CA LEU A 45 -16.37 -6.09 -6.38
C LEU A 45 -16.46 -4.88 -5.44
N ALA A 46 -17.30 -3.89 -5.74
CA ALA A 46 -17.47 -2.68 -4.94
C ALA A 46 -18.07 -2.93 -3.55
N ARG A 47 -18.90 -3.96 -3.38
CA ARG A 47 -19.51 -4.32 -2.09
C ARG A 47 -18.47 -4.53 -0.98
N THR A 48 -17.27 -4.94 -1.35
CA THR A 48 -16.16 -5.18 -0.43
C THR A 48 -14.97 -4.25 -0.70
N GLY A 49 -15.21 -3.12 -1.38
CA GLY A 49 -14.18 -2.14 -1.70
C GLY A 49 -13.04 -2.67 -2.57
N GLY A 50 -13.29 -3.70 -3.39
CA GLY A 50 -12.26 -4.37 -4.19
C GLY A 50 -11.36 -5.30 -3.38
N ILE A 51 -11.71 -5.61 -2.13
CA ILE A 51 -10.99 -6.54 -1.25
C ILE A 51 -11.71 -7.89 -1.29
N ARG A 52 -11.00 -8.96 -1.70
CA ARG A 52 -11.58 -10.30 -1.73
C ARG A 52 -12.02 -10.73 -0.33
N PRO A 53 -13.28 -11.15 -0.12
CA PRO A 53 -13.69 -11.76 1.13
C PRO A 53 -12.86 -13.03 1.39
N PRO A 54 -12.39 -13.28 2.64
CA PRO A 54 -11.68 -14.48 2.95
C PRO A 54 -12.58 -15.71 2.75
N GLN A 55 -12.06 -16.74 2.09
CA GLN A 55 -12.75 -18.02 2.01
C GLN A 55 -12.88 -18.60 3.42
N ARG A 56 -14.10 -19.05 3.74
CA ARG A 56 -14.34 -19.70 5.02
C ARG A 56 -13.70 -21.08 5.01
N ARG A 57 -12.89 -21.35 6.01
CA ARG A 57 -12.33 -22.68 6.28
C ARG A 57 -12.96 -23.19 7.55
N ARG A 58 -13.43 -24.44 7.52
CA ARG A 58 -13.89 -25.15 8.71
C ARG A 58 -12.70 -25.64 9.51
N SER A 59 -12.89 -25.74 10.84
CA SER A 59 -11.97 -26.48 11.69
C SER A 59 -11.97 -27.96 11.24
N ARG A 60 -10.81 -28.62 11.32
CA ARG A 60 -10.69 -30.07 11.09
C ARG A 60 -11.55 -30.90 12.06
N ARG A 61 -11.94 -30.29 13.20
CA ARG A 61 -12.82 -30.93 14.19
C ARG A 61 -14.32 -30.80 13.85
N ALA A 62 -14.69 -29.96 12.88
CA ALA A 62 -16.09 -29.80 12.47
C ALA A 62 -16.53 -30.99 11.61
N LEU A 63 -17.76 -31.46 11.82
CA LEU A 63 -18.35 -32.50 11.00
C LEU A 63 -18.46 -32.04 9.54
N THR A 64 -18.10 -32.88 8.61
CA THR A 64 -18.24 -32.69 7.17
C THR A 64 -19.66 -33.02 6.72
N LEU A 65 -20.03 -32.63 5.49
CA LEU A 65 -21.33 -33.02 4.93
C LEU A 65 -21.45 -34.55 4.82
N SER A 66 -20.39 -35.24 4.39
CA SER A 66 -20.37 -36.69 4.31
C SER A 66 -20.61 -37.37 5.66
N GLU A 67 -19.97 -36.91 6.72
CA GLU A 67 -20.23 -37.43 8.08
C GLU A 67 -21.69 -37.14 8.53
N ARG A 68 -22.27 -35.99 8.15
CA ARG A 68 -23.68 -35.68 8.42
C ARG A 68 -24.63 -36.56 7.64
N GLU A 69 -24.28 -36.93 6.43
CA GLU A 69 -25.05 -37.88 5.64
C GLU A 69 -25.06 -39.27 6.28
N GLU A 70 -23.92 -39.75 6.77
CA GLU A 70 -23.85 -41.01 7.51
C GLU A 70 -24.63 -40.93 8.83
N ILE A 71 -24.59 -39.81 9.56
CA ILE A 71 -25.45 -39.62 10.73
C ILE A 71 -26.94 -39.69 10.32
N SER A 72 -27.32 -39.08 9.21
CA SER A 72 -28.71 -39.11 8.73
C SER A 72 -29.15 -40.51 8.36
N ARG A 73 -28.32 -41.29 7.68
CA ARG A 73 -28.56 -42.72 7.34
C ARG A 73 -28.68 -43.58 8.59
N GLY A 74 -27.74 -43.46 9.54
CA GLY A 74 -27.79 -44.18 10.80
C GLY A 74 -29.01 -43.86 11.67
N VAL A 75 -29.44 -42.60 11.67
CA VAL A 75 -30.67 -42.20 12.36
C VAL A 75 -31.92 -42.83 11.74
N ILE A 76 -32.00 -42.87 10.40
CA ILE A 76 -33.12 -43.49 9.67
C ILE A 76 -33.11 -45.00 9.89
N ALA A 77 -31.93 -45.65 9.91
CA ALA A 77 -31.77 -47.07 10.16
C ALA A 77 -31.97 -47.45 11.65
N GLY A 78 -32.35 -46.53 12.53
CA GLY A 78 -32.61 -46.80 13.94
C GLY A 78 -31.36 -47.06 14.81
N GLN A 79 -30.16 -46.83 14.25
CA GLN A 79 -28.90 -47.10 14.98
C GLN A 79 -28.76 -46.25 16.24
N SER A 80 -28.04 -46.74 17.24
CA SER A 80 -27.71 -45.98 18.44
C SER A 80 -26.71 -44.87 18.13
N MET A 81 -26.73 -43.77 18.90
CA MET A 81 -25.73 -42.68 18.73
C MET A 81 -24.30 -43.15 18.95
N ARG A 82 -24.07 -44.19 19.75
CA ARG A 82 -22.76 -44.78 19.98
C ARG A 82 -22.29 -45.55 18.72
N SER A 83 -23.20 -46.33 18.09
CA SER A 83 -22.91 -47.06 16.86
C SER A 83 -22.55 -46.09 15.71
N ILE A 84 -23.37 -45.03 15.50
CA ILE A 84 -23.11 -43.99 14.50
C ILE A 84 -21.77 -43.29 14.79
N ALA A 85 -21.46 -42.99 16.03
CA ALA A 85 -20.22 -42.33 16.41
C ALA A 85 -18.99 -43.22 16.16
N ALA A 86 -19.11 -44.51 16.44
CA ALA A 86 -18.07 -45.51 16.20
C ALA A 86 -17.75 -45.63 14.68
N SER A 87 -18.78 -45.70 13.82
CA SER A 87 -18.59 -45.75 12.36
C SER A 87 -17.91 -44.51 11.77
N LEU A 88 -18.00 -43.37 12.44
CA LEU A 88 -17.40 -42.11 11.99
C LEU A 88 -16.07 -41.75 12.66
N ASP A 89 -15.59 -42.64 13.56
CA ASP A 89 -14.42 -42.32 14.42
C ASP A 89 -14.58 -40.97 15.14
N ARG A 90 -15.79 -40.74 15.70
CA ARG A 90 -16.15 -39.51 16.44
C ARG A 90 -16.66 -39.87 17.83
N SER A 91 -16.54 -38.87 18.73
CA SER A 91 -17.12 -39.02 20.09
C SER A 91 -18.66 -39.12 20.04
N PRO A 92 -19.28 -40.04 20.77
CA PRO A 92 -20.77 -40.10 20.94
C PRO A 92 -21.41 -38.77 21.32
N SER A 93 -20.72 -37.96 22.11
CA SER A 93 -21.18 -36.63 22.51
C SER A 93 -21.22 -35.65 21.31
N THR A 94 -20.37 -35.83 20.32
CA THR A 94 -20.38 -35.01 19.09
C THR A 94 -21.62 -35.32 18.27
N VAL A 95 -21.93 -36.59 18.02
CA VAL A 95 -23.11 -37.03 17.30
C VAL A 95 -24.41 -36.63 18.05
N SER A 96 -24.46 -36.84 19.34
CA SER A 96 -25.60 -36.44 20.15
C SER A 96 -25.88 -34.94 20.09
N ARG A 97 -24.84 -34.11 20.26
CA ARG A 97 -24.98 -32.63 20.15
C ARG A 97 -25.40 -32.20 18.75
N GLU A 98 -24.87 -32.84 17.69
CA GLU A 98 -25.24 -32.52 16.33
C GLU A 98 -26.69 -32.81 16.04
N ILE A 99 -27.21 -34.00 16.45
CA ILE A 99 -28.60 -34.41 16.27
C ILE A 99 -29.52 -33.47 17.07
N ASN A 100 -29.20 -33.22 18.33
CA ASN A 100 -30.04 -32.39 19.21
C ASN A 100 -30.12 -30.93 18.76
N ARG A 101 -29.02 -30.35 18.25
CA ARG A 101 -29.00 -29.00 17.72
C ARG A 101 -29.85 -28.82 16.46
N ASN A 102 -30.09 -29.91 15.73
CA ASN A 102 -30.78 -29.92 14.44
C ASN A 102 -32.18 -30.57 14.52
N GLY A 103 -32.85 -30.45 15.66
CA GLY A 103 -34.26 -30.86 15.83
C GLY A 103 -34.48 -32.30 16.32
N GLY A 104 -33.41 -32.97 16.79
CA GLY A 104 -33.50 -34.34 17.28
C GLY A 104 -33.61 -35.39 16.20
N ARG A 105 -33.72 -36.66 16.59
CA ARG A 105 -33.71 -37.80 15.65
C ARG A 105 -34.79 -37.76 14.57
N ARG A 106 -35.99 -37.27 14.92
CA ARG A 106 -37.12 -37.23 13.96
C ARG A 106 -36.93 -36.21 12.85
N CYS A 107 -36.31 -35.07 13.14
CA CYS A 107 -36.18 -33.93 12.21
C CYS A 107 -34.79 -33.79 11.58
N TYR A 108 -33.80 -34.57 11.99
CA TYR A 108 -32.43 -34.45 11.53
C TYR A 108 -32.33 -34.68 10.01
N ARG A 109 -31.73 -33.73 9.31
CA ARG A 109 -31.38 -33.79 7.87
C ARG A 109 -30.00 -33.23 7.67
N ALA A 110 -29.12 -34.00 7.01
CA ALA A 110 -27.71 -33.64 6.80
C ALA A 110 -27.53 -32.28 6.14
N ILE A 111 -28.31 -31.98 5.10
CA ILE A 111 -28.22 -30.70 4.38
C ILE A 111 -28.65 -29.52 5.27
N CYS A 112 -29.73 -29.68 6.06
CA CYS A 112 -30.20 -28.65 6.97
C CYS A 112 -29.18 -28.38 8.09
N ALA A 113 -28.62 -29.45 8.66
CA ALA A 113 -27.57 -29.38 9.67
C ALA A 113 -26.28 -28.73 9.14
N GLU A 114 -25.90 -29.04 7.89
CA GLU A 114 -24.78 -28.40 7.19
C GLU A 114 -25.02 -26.91 7.03
N GLN A 115 -26.18 -26.51 6.55
CA GLN A 115 -26.55 -25.11 6.37
C GLN A 115 -26.59 -24.36 7.71
N ALA A 116 -27.18 -24.98 8.75
CA ALA A 116 -27.21 -24.42 10.09
C ALA A 116 -25.80 -24.23 10.67
N ALA A 117 -24.89 -25.19 10.45
CA ALA A 117 -23.51 -25.09 10.88
C ALA A 117 -22.76 -23.95 10.16
N TRP A 118 -22.99 -23.75 8.85
CA TRP A 118 -22.44 -22.62 8.10
C TRP A 118 -22.99 -21.28 8.59
N ASN A 119 -24.27 -21.20 8.89
CA ASN A 119 -24.91 -20.00 9.40
C ASN A 119 -24.44 -19.69 10.84
N GLY A 120 -24.38 -20.71 11.70
CA GLY A 120 -23.92 -20.58 13.09
C GLY A 120 -22.43 -20.23 13.22
N ALA A 121 -21.61 -20.63 12.23
CA ALA A 121 -20.21 -20.23 12.16
C ALA A 121 -20.04 -18.73 11.77
N HIS A 122 -21.12 -18.02 11.48
CA HIS A 122 -21.15 -16.60 11.19
C HIS A 122 -21.03 -15.79 12.49
N ARG A 123 -19.87 -15.83 13.14
CA ARG A 123 -19.58 -14.94 14.27
C ARG A 123 -18.98 -13.66 13.71
N PRO A 124 -19.70 -12.53 13.69
CA PRO A 124 -19.12 -11.25 13.31
C PRO A 124 -18.05 -10.88 14.35
N LYS A 125 -16.77 -10.94 13.95
CA LYS A 125 -15.71 -10.38 14.78
C LYS A 125 -15.84 -8.87 14.77
N THR A 126 -16.04 -8.28 15.94
CA THR A 126 -16.06 -6.82 16.08
C THR A 126 -14.71 -6.25 15.60
N CYS A 127 -14.76 -5.24 14.77
CA CYS A 127 -13.55 -4.61 14.26
C CYS A 127 -12.77 -3.96 15.40
N LYS A 128 -11.46 -4.20 15.48
CA LYS A 128 -10.58 -3.66 16.52
C LYS A 128 -10.68 -2.12 16.64
N LEU A 129 -10.81 -1.42 15.50
CA LEU A 129 -10.98 0.04 15.46
C LEU A 129 -12.34 0.51 16.02
N VAL A 130 -13.36 -0.37 16.08
CA VAL A 130 -14.64 -0.08 16.76
C VAL A 130 -14.50 -0.26 18.26
N GLN A 131 -13.78 -1.30 18.68
CA GLN A 131 -13.56 -1.61 20.10
C GLN A 131 -12.63 -0.60 20.77
N ASN A 132 -11.52 -0.25 20.11
CA ASN A 132 -10.55 0.70 20.65
C ASN A 132 -10.67 2.06 19.93
N ARG A 133 -11.43 2.97 20.58
CA ARG A 133 -11.64 4.34 20.06
C ARG A 133 -10.35 5.18 20.05
N ALA A 134 -9.44 4.95 21.00
CA ALA A 134 -8.14 5.65 21.04
C ALA A 134 -7.30 5.27 19.82
N LEU A 135 -7.18 3.98 19.52
CA LEU A 135 -6.53 3.49 18.32
C LEU A 135 -7.18 4.07 17.04
N ALA A 136 -8.52 4.11 16.98
CA ALA A 136 -9.21 4.67 15.82
C ALA A 136 -8.89 6.16 15.61
N ARG A 137 -8.79 6.95 16.70
CA ARG A 137 -8.38 8.37 16.64
C ARG A 137 -6.96 8.53 16.15
N ILE A 138 -6.02 7.72 16.65
CA ILE A 138 -4.62 7.72 16.19
C ILE A 138 -4.56 7.40 14.69
N VAL A 139 -5.23 6.34 14.25
CA VAL A 139 -5.26 5.96 12.83
C VAL A 139 -5.86 7.08 11.98
N ALA A 140 -6.96 7.70 12.43
CA ALA A 140 -7.59 8.82 11.72
C ALA A 140 -6.65 10.02 11.59
N SER A 141 -5.97 10.43 12.66
CA SER A 141 -5.02 11.55 12.64
C SER A 141 -3.85 11.30 11.70
N LYS A 142 -3.30 10.06 11.69
CA LYS A 142 -2.21 9.71 10.77
C LYS A 142 -2.67 9.64 9.30
N LEU A 143 -3.91 9.21 9.04
CA LEU A 143 -4.51 9.30 7.70
C LEU A 143 -4.65 10.74 7.23
N GLN A 144 -5.09 11.67 8.11
CA GLN A 144 -5.17 13.11 7.80
C GLN A 144 -3.79 13.70 7.46
N LEU A 145 -2.72 13.20 8.09
CA LEU A 145 -1.33 13.51 7.72
C LEU A 145 -0.89 12.78 6.43
N GLN A 146 -1.83 12.15 5.73
CA GLN A 146 -1.62 11.45 4.47
C GLN A 146 -0.67 10.25 4.55
N TRP A 147 -0.55 9.63 5.72
CA TRP A 147 0.18 8.36 5.85
C TRP A 147 -0.61 7.22 5.20
N ALA A 148 0.09 6.31 4.54
CA ALA A 148 -0.55 5.12 4.01
C ALA A 148 -0.90 4.12 5.13
N PRO A 149 -2.00 3.35 5.00
CA PRO A 149 -2.36 2.33 6.00
C PRO A 149 -1.24 1.39 6.39
N ARG A 150 -0.34 1.03 5.45
CA ARG A 150 0.83 0.19 5.74
C ARG A 150 1.86 0.90 6.61
N GLN A 151 2.07 2.19 6.38
CA GLN A 151 2.95 3.03 7.20
C GLN A 151 2.42 3.14 8.63
N ILE A 152 1.11 3.37 8.77
CA ILE A 152 0.43 3.45 10.08
C ILE A 152 0.56 2.14 10.83
N ALA A 153 0.25 1.01 10.19
CA ALA A 153 0.32 -0.30 10.81
C ALA A 153 1.73 -0.66 11.30
N GLY A 154 2.76 -0.39 10.48
CA GLY A 154 4.14 -0.64 10.87
C GLY A 154 4.64 0.29 11.97
N TRP A 155 4.28 1.57 11.89
CA TRP A 155 4.61 2.54 12.93
C TRP A 155 3.96 2.18 14.27
N LEU A 156 2.68 1.79 14.28
CA LEU A 156 1.99 1.35 15.49
C LEU A 156 2.67 0.14 16.14
N LYS A 157 3.09 -0.85 15.32
CA LYS A 157 3.81 -2.02 15.82
C LYS A 157 5.16 -1.64 16.44
N ARG A 158 5.86 -0.64 15.89
CA ARG A 158 7.12 -0.14 16.42
C ARG A 158 6.92 0.67 17.71
N THR A 159 5.89 1.51 17.73
CA THR A 159 5.63 2.45 18.85
C THR A 159 5.03 1.74 20.07
N TYR A 160 4.23 0.70 19.83
CA TYR A 160 3.55 -0.07 20.86
C TYR A 160 3.87 -1.57 20.70
N PRO A 161 5.15 -1.99 20.91
CA PRO A 161 5.57 -3.37 20.67
C PRO A 161 4.86 -4.36 21.61
N ASP A 162 4.67 -4.00 22.86
CA ASP A 162 4.13 -4.86 23.93
C ASP A 162 2.62 -4.71 24.13
N ASP A 163 1.98 -3.75 23.45
CA ASP A 163 0.53 -3.53 23.56
C ASP A 163 -0.20 -3.89 22.26
N GLU A 164 -0.64 -5.14 22.16
CA GLU A 164 -1.42 -5.62 21.03
C GLU A 164 -2.72 -4.82 20.82
N SER A 165 -3.27 -4.16 21.84
CA SER A 165 -4.50 -3.38 21.72
C SER A 165 -4.35 -2.20 20.76
N TYR A 166 -3.14 -1.64 20.64
CA TYR A 166 -2.78 -0.56 19.72
C TYR A 166 -2.23 -1.05 18.38
N GLN A 167 -2.05 -2.35 18.17
CA GLN A 167 -1.59 -2.89 16.91
C GLN A 167 -2.76 -3.22 15.98
N VAL A 168 -2.69 -2.81 14.73
CA VAL A 168 -3.72 -3.08 13.71
C VAL A 168 -3.08 -3.34 12.35
N SER A 169 -3.60 -4.31 11.61
CA SER A 169 -3.11 -4.58 10.25
C SER A 169 -3.57 -3.52 9.26
N HIS A 170 -2.75 -3.26 8.24
CA HIS A 170 -3.12 -2.34 7.16
C HIS A 170 -4.39 -2.77 6.42
N GLU A 171 -4.65 -4.08 6.32
CA GLU A 171 -5.89 -4.61 5.73
C GLU A 171 -7.12 -4.25 6.57
N THR A 172 -7.01 -4.24 7.91
CA THR A 172 -8.11 -3.81 8.79
C THR A 172 -8.39 -2.32 8.60
N ILE A 173 -7.35 -1.49 8.44
CA ILE A 173 -7.53 -0.06 8.15
C ILE A 173 -8.22 0.11 6.79
N TYR A 174 -7.77 -0.57 5.74
CA TYR A 174 -8.42 -0.52 4.42
C TYR A 174 -9.88 -0.99 4.48
N LYS A 175 -10.17 -2.11 5.16
CA LYS A 175 -11.54 -2.60 5.32
C LYS A 175 -12.43 -1.58 6.02
N SER A 176 -11.93 -0.91 7.04
CA SER A 176 -12.68 0.11 7.77
C SER A 176 -12.95 1.36 6.93
N LEU A 177 -12.05 1.70 5.98
CA LEU A 177 -12.23 2.83 5.07
C LEU A 177 -13.20 2.51 3.90
N PHE A 178 -13.09 1.32 3.30
CA PHE A 178 -13.84 0.96 2.10
C PHE A 178 -15.17 0.29 2.41
N ILE A 179 -15.29 -0.44 3.53
CA ILE A 179 -16.49 -1.15 3.95
C ILE A 179 -17.13 -0.40 5.12
N GLN A 180 -17.91 0.62 4.80
CA GLN A 180 -18.45 1.59 5.76
C GLN A 180 -19.51 1.06 6.73
N ALA A 181 -20.07 -0.12 6.48
CA ALA A 181 -21.08 -0.74 7.36
C ALA A 181 -20.62 -0.90 8.83
N ARG A 182 -19.35 -0.59 9.15
CA ARG A 182 -18.76 -0.75 10.48
C ARG A 182 -18.35 0.55 11.18
N GLY A 183 -18.54 1.73 10.54
CA GLY A 183 -18.51 3.05 11.18
C GLY A 183 -17.26 3.49 11.98
N ALA A 184 -16.16 2.71 11.98
CA ALA A 184 -14.98 2.98 12.82
C ALA A 184 -14.17 4.19 12.32
N LEU A 185 -14.15 4.41 11.00
CA LEU A 185 -13.45 5.52 10.36
C LEU A 185 -14.41 6.25 9.41
N LYS A 186 -14.31 7.58 9.41
CA LYS A 186 -15.15 8.42 8.54
C LYS A 186 -14.77 8.26 7.06
N LYS A 187 -15.76 8.29 6.18
CA LYS A 187 -15.60 8.18 4.73
C LYS A 187 -14.68 9.26 4.14
N GLU A 188 -14.73 10.44 4.71
CA GLU A 188 -13.91 11.58 4.33
C GLU A 188 -12.41 11.27 4.38
N LEU A 189 -11.98 10.34 5.24
CA LEU A 189 -10.58 9.92 5.33
C LEU A 189 -10.06 9.23 4.06
N LEU A 190 -10.95 8.76 3.17
CA LEU A 190 -10.56 8.19 1.86
C LEU A 190 -9.83 9.22 0.98
N GLN A 191 -10.19 10.51 1.08
CA GLN A 191 -9.55 11.58 0.30
C GLN A 191 -8.06 11.75 0.65
N HIS A 192 -7.63 11.35 1.84
CA HIS A 192 -6.24 11.44 2.28
C HIS A 192 -5.36 10.29 1.78
N LEU A 193 -5.94 9.26 1.18
CA LEU A 193 -5.16 8.20 0.55
C LEU A 193 -4.48 8.70 -0.73
N ARG A 194 -3.28 8.18 -1.01
CA ARG A 194 -2.50 8.53 -2.22
C ARG A 194 -3.29 8.37 -3.53
N LYS A 195 -4.23 7.43 -3.58
CA LYS A 195 -5.15 7.21 -4.69
C LYS A 195 -6.57 7.15 -4.15
N THR A 196 -7.35 8.19 -4.44
CA THR A 196 -8.76 8.30 -4.07
C THR A 196 -9.62 7.51 -5.05
N ARG A 197 -9.73 6.19 -4.86
CA ARG A 197 -10.58 5.33 -5.69
C ARG A 197 -11.64 4.68 -4.83
N ALA A 198 -12.84 4.49 -5.37
CA ALA A 198 -13.93 3.79 -4.69
C ALA A 198 -13.61 2.30 -4.41
N MET A 199 -12.66 1.72 -5.17
CA MET A 199 -12.22 0.34 -5.02
C MET A 199 -10.69 0.24 -5.05
N ARG A 200 -10.14 -0.65 -4.22
CA ARG A 200 -8.72 -1.00 -4.22
C ARG A 200 -8.39 -1.84 -5.46
N ARG A 201 -7.31 -1.49 -6.17
CA ARG A 201 -6.78 -2.29 -7.28
C ARG A 201 -5.59 -3.14 -6.85
N SER A 202 -5.36 -4.25 -7.56
CA SER A 202 -4.17 -5.08 -7.41
C SER A 202 -2.89 -4.31 -7.75
N ARG A 203 -1.76 -4.69 -7.13
CA ARG A 203 -0.42 -4.18 -7.45
C ARG A 203 0.00 -4.46 -8.89
N HIS A 204 -0.50 -5.53 -9.47
CA HIS A 204 -0.09 -6.02 -10.80
C HIS A 204 -0.72 -5.25 -11.97
N HIS A 205 -1.52 -4.21 -11.71
CA HIS A 205 -2.27 -3.49 -12.76
C HIS A 205 -1.43 -2.51 -13.60
N THR A 206 -0.15 -2.27 -13.29
CA THR A 206 0.63 -1.23 -13.98
C THR A 206 1.93 -1.81 -14.52
N GLN A 207 2.03 -2.00 -15.82
CA GLN A 207 3.29 -2.12 -16.57
C GLN A 207 3.50 -0.83 -17.37
N LYS A 208 4.70 -0.27 -17.33
CA LYS A 208 5.10 0.91 -18.11
C LYS A 208 6.35 0.61 -18.92
N THR A 209 6.37 1.10 -20.13
CA THR A 209 7.53 1.19 -21.05
C THR A 209 7.90 2.65 -21.22
N ASP A 210 9.19 3.00 -21.14
CA ASP A 210 9.71 4.37 -21.35
C ASP A 210 10.91 4.37 -22.30
N ASN A 211 10.96 5.40 -23.19
CA ASN A 211 12.06 5.68 -24.15
C ASN A 211 12.57 7.12 -23.96
N HIS A 212 13.91 7.34 -23.84
CA HIS A 212 14.54 8.68 -23.91
C HIS A 212 16.03 8.65 -24.36
N GLY A 213 16.53 9.80 -24.91
CA GLY A 213 17.77 9.99 -25.67
C GLY A 213 19.04 10.41 -24.86
N ARG A 214 20.19 10.54 -25.55
CA ARG A 214 21.59 10.60 -25.04
C ARG A 214 22.20 12.02 -24.90
N ILE A 215 23.16 12.17 -23.94
CA ILE A 215 24.03 13.36 -23.73
C ILE A 215 25.48 12.94 -23.52
N THR A 216 26.45 13.81 -23.92
CA THR A 216 27.91 13.60 -23.94
C THR A 216 28.63 14.34 -22.80
N ASN A 217 29.84 13.83 -22.40
CA ASN A 217 30.79 14.36 -21.40
C ASN A 217 30.31 14.42 -19.94
N THR A 218 30.13 13.24 -19.34
CA THR A 218 29.71 13.12 -17.95
C THR A 218 30.56 12.08 -17.22
N VAL A 219 30.94 12.34 -15.97
CA VAL A 219 31.53 11.32 -15.07
C VAL A 219 30.49 10.23 -14.85
N SER A 220 30.78 9.02 -15.29
CA SER A 220 29.83 7.90 -15.24
C SER A 220 29.58 7.51 -13.79
N ILE A 221 28.33 7.08 -13.54
CA ILE A 221 27.94 6.46 -12.26
C ILE A 221 28.82 5.26 -11.89
N ARG A 222 29.47 4.62 -12.88
CA ARG A 222 30.39 3.48 -12.71
C ARG A 222 31.69 3.86 -12.02
N GLU A 223 32.04 5.14 -12.03
CA GLU A 223 33.24 5.68 -11.33
C GLU A 223 32.96 6.03 -9.87
N ARG A 224 31.75 5.75 -9.40
CA ARG A 224 31.39 5.94 -8.00
C ARG A 224 32.15 4.97 -7.12
N PRO A 225 32.69 5.45 -5.96
CA PRO A 225 33.18 4.55 -4.93
C PRO A 225 32.11 3.56 -4.48
N ALA A 226 32.52 2.34 -4.12
CA ALA A 226 31.58 1.31 -3.61
C ALA A 226 30.77 1.80 -2.40
N SER A 227 31.33 2.71 -1.58
CA SER A 227 30.61 3.37 -0.47
C SER A 227 29.38 4.16 -0.90
N VAL A 228 29.31 4.61 -2.15
CA VAL A 228 28.13 5.31 -2.69
C VAL A 228 27.07 4.33 -3.17
N GLU A 229 27.47 3.14 -3.64
CA GLU A 229 26.53 2.08 -4.02
C GLU A 229 25.89 1.45 -2.79
N ASP A 230 26.66 1.23 -1.75
CA ASP A 230 26.14 0.80 -0.46
C ASP A 230 25.38 1.96 0.21
N ARG A 231 24.07 1.82 0.28
CA ARG A 231 23.18 2.80 0.91
C ARG A 231 23.38 2.90 2.43
N ALA A 232 24.41 2.29 2.98
CA ALA A 232 24.75 2.33 4.40
C ALA A 232 25.42 3.64 4.81
N VAL A 233 26.10 4.32 3.87
CA VAL A 233 26.84 5.56 4.17
C VAL A 233 25.97 6.79 3.92
N PRO A 234 25.72 7.66 4.93
CA PRO A 234 24.99 8.91 4.75
C PRO A 234 25.80 9.97 3.98
N GLY A 235 25.09 10.92 3.37
CA GLY A 235 25.68 12.05 2.65
C GLY A 235 25.67 11.91 1.12
N HIS A 236 25.08 10.87 0.58
CA HIS A 236 24.94 10.65 -0.86
C HIS A 236 23.51 10.95 -1.33
N TRP A 237 23.37 11.94 -2.20
CA TRP A 237 22.08 12.47 -2.65
C TRP A 237 21.76 12.08 -4.08
N GLU A 238 20.49 11.90 -4.36
CA GLU A 238 19.92 11.79 -5.71
C GLU A 238 19.08 13.02 -6.00
N GLY A 239 19.31 13.67 -7.14
CA GLY A 239 18.60 14.88 -7.55
C GLY A 239 17.81 14.68 -8.85
N ASP A 240 16.75 15.46 -9.02
CA ASP A 240 15.88 15.47 -10.20
C ASP A 240 15.02 16.72 -10.26
N LEU A 241 14.44 17.04 -11.42
CA LEU A 241 13.42 18.07 -11.57
C LEU A 241 12.02 17.48 -11.70
N ILE A 242 11.09 17.92 -10.88
CA ILE A 242 9.66 17.66 -11.07
C ILE A 242 9.09 18.76 -11.97
N MET A 243 8.68 18.37 -13.17
CA MET A 243 8.07 19.29 -14.14
C MET A 243 6.58 19.50 -13.84
N GLY A 244 6.14 20.74 -13.88
CA GLY A 244 4.75 21.20 -13.89
C GLY A 244 4.27 21.59 -15.29
N SER A 245 3.16 22.35 -15.37
CA SER A 245 2.75 23.08 -16.57
C SER A 245 3.56 24.37 -16.73
N ASN A 246 3.44 25.04 -17.87
CA ASN A 246 4.07 26.32 -18.17
C ASN A 246 5.60 26.33 -17.93
N ASN A 247 6.29 25.26 -18.29
CA ASN A 247 7.73 25.06 -18.05
C ASN A 247 8.18 25.33 -16.60
N SER A 248 7.26 25.21 -15.65
CA SER A 248 7.55 25.36 -14.22
C SER A 248 8.13 24.08 -13.62
N GLN A 249 9.07 24.21 -12.68
CA GLN A 249 9.74 23.06 -12.06
C GLN A 249 10.13 23.32 -10.59
N ILE A 250 10.37 22.22 -9.89
CA ILE A 250 10.99 22.18 -8.57
C ILE A 250 12.12 21.15 -8.57
N ALA A 251 13.26 21.47 -8.00
CA ALA A 251 14.32 20.48 -7.79
C ALA A 251 14.01 19.64 -6.54
N THR A 252 14.24 18.35 -6.65
CA THR A 252 14.10 17.37 -5.57
C THR A 252 15.45 16.77 -5.27
N LEU A 253 15.84 16.79 -4.02
CA LEU A 253 17.05 16.16 -3.50
C LEU A 253 16.64 15.10 -2.49
N VAL A 254 17.09 13.87 -2.66
CA VAL A 254 16.79 12.74 -1.79
C VAL A 254 18.09 12.12 -1.29
N GLU A 255 18.28 12.12 0.01
CA GLU A 255 19.41 11.43 0.63
C GLU A 255 19.18 9.90 0.56
N ARG A 256 20.20 9.15 0.13
CA ARG A 256 20.06 7.74 -0.25
C ARG A 256 19.89 6.79 0.93
N HIS A 257 20.58 7.06 2.05
CA HIS A 257 20.53 6.23 3.25
C HIS A 257 19.23 6.46 4.03
N THR A 258 18.97 7.69 4.41
CA THR A 258 17.85 8.09 5.28
C THR A 258 16.54 8.33 4.54
N ARG A 259 16.58 8.46 3.21
CA ARG A 259 15.43 8.87 2.36
C ARG A 259 14.94 10.29 2.67
N TYR A 260 15.78 11.10 3.32
CA TYR A 260 15.45 12.49 3.64
C TYR A 260 15.31 13.30 2.36
N VAL A 261 14.27 14.14 2.31
CA VAL A 261 13.89 14.90 1.11
C VAL A 261 14.08 16.38 1.36
N MET A 262 14.73 17.04 0.43
CA MET A 262 14.75 18.50 0.31
C MET A 262 14.10 18.91 -1.01
N LEU A 263 13.31 19.97 -1.00
CA LEU A 263 12.66 20.55 -2.17
C LEU A 263 13.17 21.97 -2.36
N VAL A 264 13.59 22.27 -3.58
CA VAL A 264 14.22 23.56 -3.91
C VAL A 264 13.40 24.26 -4.98
N ARG A 265 12.99 25.50 -4.71
CA ARG A 265 12.34 26.34 -5.71
C ARG A 265 13.36 26.73 -6.79
N VAL A 266 13.00 26.48 -8.03
CA VAL A 266 13.78 26.85 -9.21
C VAL A 266 12.93 27.76 -10.07
N LYS A 267 13.43 28.95 -10.39
CA LYS A 267 12.65 29.95 -11.15
C LYS A 267 12.57 29.63 -12.65
N SER A 268 13.62 29.04 -13.20
CA SER A 268 13.67 28.63 -14.61
C SER A 268 14.50 27.35 -14.76
N LYS A 269 14.43 26.73 -15.95
CA LYS A 269 15.14 25.47 -16.27
C LYS A 269 16.57 25.74 -16.77
N ASP A 270 17.02 26.97 -16.83
CA ASP A 270 18.39 27.27 -17.24
C ASP A 270 19.40 26.78 -16.21
N THR A 271 20.55 26.36 -16.68
CA THR A 271 21.63 25.77 -15.86
C THR A 271 22.03 26.68 -14.72
N ASN A 272 22.20 27.98 -14.96
CA ASN A 272 22.65 28.95 -13.93
C ASN A 272 21.64 29.07 -12.80
N THR A 273 20.36 29.16 -13.10
CA THR A 273 19.28 29.26 -12.07
C THR A 273 19.20 27.97 -11.23
N VAL A 274 19.30 26.80 -11.87
CA VAL A 274 19.29 25.51 -11.17
C VAL A 274 20.51 25.40 -10.25
N ILE A 275 21.70 25.60 -10.78
CA ILE A 275 22.98 25.51 -10.04
C ILE A 275 23.00 26.47 -8.86
N ASN A 276 22.66 27.75 -9.04
CA ASN A 276 22.62 28.73 -7.95
C ASN A 276 21.64 28.35 -6.84
N ALA A 277 20.48 27.82 -7.21
CA ALA A 277 19.49 27.36 -6.24
C ALA A 277 20.02 26.14 -5.44
N LEU A 278 20.68 25.20 -6.08
CA LEU A 278 21.27 24.02 -5.45
C LEU A 278 22.44 24.39 -4.53
N ILE A 279 23.36 25.29 -4.94
CA ILE A 279 24.48 25.81 -4.13
C ILE A 279 23.94 26.42 -2.84
N LYS A 280 22.94 27.33 -2.95
CA LYS A 280 22.33 27.97 -1.78
C LYS A 280 21.73 26.97 -0.79
N HIS A 281 21.24 25.83 -1.27
CA HIS A 281 20.71 24.79 -0.40
C HIS A 281 21.78 23.84 0.13
N ALA A 282 22.86 23.59 -0.62
CA ALA A 282 23.98 22.78 -0.19
C ALA A 282 24.65 23.36 1.07
N HIS A 283 24.85 24.68 1.11
CA HIS A 283 25.45 25.39 2.26
C HIS A 283 24.62 25.32 3.56
N LYS A 284 23.39 24.81 3.53
CA LYS A 284 22.55 24.62 4.72
C LYS A 284 22.80 23.29 5.42
N LEU A 285 23.55 22.40 4.79
CA LEU A 285 23.87 21.07 5.32
C LEU A 285 25.32 21.01 5.79
N PRO A 286 25.63 20.24 6.85
CA PRO A 286 26.99 19.87 7.19
C PRO A 286 27.67 19.19 6.01
N ARG A 287 28.96 19.47 5.78
CA ARG A 287 29.72 18.91 4.66
C ARG A 287 29.77 17.37 4.69
N GLU A 288 29.78 16.81 5.88
CA GLU A 288 29.80 15.37 6.13
C GLU A 288 28.52 14.68 5.63
N LEU A 289 27.43 15.44 5.55
CA LEU A 289 26.12 14.97 5.09
C LEU A 289 25.81 15.36 3.64
N TYR A 290 26.77 15.96 2.91
CA TYR A 290 26.58 16.29 1.49
C TYR A 290 27.85 15.98 0.69
N LYS A 291 28.17 14.70 0.54
CA LYS A 291 29.42 14.21 -0.07
C LYS A 291 29.33 14.09 -1.58
N SER A 292 28.18 13.65 -2.10
CA SER A 292 27.97 13.51 -3.54
C SER A 292 26.52 13.75 -3.94
N LEU A 293 26.35 14.19 -5.18
CA LEU A 293 25.06 14.35 -5.84
C LEU A 293 25.02 13.50 -7.12
N THR A 294 23.99 12.68 -7.25
CA THR A 294 23.71 11.94 -8.49
C THR A 294 22.56 12.62 -9.22
N TRP A 295 22.78 12.96 -10.48
CA TRP A 295 21.77 13.59 -11.34
C TRP A 295 21.56 12.77 -12.62
N ASP A 296 20.48 13.06 -13.36
CA ASP A 296 20.40 12.55 -14.72
C ASP A 296 21.25 13.42 -15.66
N ARG A 297 21.34 12.99 -16.91
CA ARG A 297 22.09 13.75 -17.94
C ARG A 297 21.26 14.93 -18.49
N GLY A 298 20.50 15.62 -17.64
CA GLY A 298 19.73 16.79 -18.02
C GLY A 298 20.61 18.01 -18.26
N LYS A 299 20.32 18.77 -19.30
CA LYS A 299 21.06 20.01 -19.68
C LYS A 299 21.10 21.04 -18.54
N GLU A 300 20.18 20.96 -17.59
CA GLU A 300 20.11 21.82 -16.40
C GLU A 300 21.31 21.68 -15.47
N MET A 301 22.07 20.58 -15.57
CA MET A 301 23.31 20.34 -14.82
C MET A 301 24.57 20.44 -15.69
N ALA A 302 24.50 21.11 -16.84
CA ALA A 302 25.65 21.24 -17.75
C ALA A 302 26.85 21.92 -17.09
N ASP A 303 26.61 22.87 -16.16
CA ASP A 303 27.65 23.57 -15.39
C ASP A 303 27.90 22.93 -13.99
N HIS A 304 27.88 21.59 -13.94
CA HIS A 304 28.11 20.82 -12.71
C HIS A 304 29.50 21.04 -12.09
N GLN A 305 30.49 21.43 -12.90
CA GLN A 305 31.85 21.75 -12.43
C GLN A 305 31.83 22.94 -11.48
N ARG A 306 31.09 23.99 -11.81
CA ARG A 306 30.90 25.15 -10.94
C ARG A 306 30.21 24.76 -9.63
N PHE A 307 29.16 23.93 -9.68
CA PHE A 307 28.53 23.41 -8.47
C PHE A 307 29.54 22.65 -7.58
N SER A 308 30.38 21.79 -8.18
CA SER A 308 31.39 21.03 -7.45
C SER A 308 32.47 21.93 -6.85
N LEU A 309 32.89 22.97 -7.55
CA LEU A 309 33.88 23.95 -7.07
C LEU A 309 33.34 24.75 -5.85
N ASP A 310 32.09 25.24 -5.97
CA ASP A 310 31.48 26.09 -4.94
C ASP A 310 31.06 25.30 -3.67
N THR A 311 30.74 24.02 -3.81
CA THR A 311 30.19 23.22 -2.68
C THR A 311 31.16 22.15 -2.15
N GLY A 312 32.17 21.77 -2.93
CA GLY A 312 33.04 20.61 -2.66
C GLY A 312 32.37 19.25 -2.90
N VAL A 313 31.12 19.23 -3.41
CA VAL A 313 30.31 18.04 -3.63
C VAL A 313 30.58 17.44 -5.00
N LYS A 314 30.91 16.14 -5.06
CA LYS A 314 31.12 15.43 -6.33
C LYS A 314 29.80 15.12 -7.00
N VAL A 315 29.70 15.45 -8.30
CA VAL A 315 28.51 15.16 -9.12
C VAL A 315 28.74 13.95 -10.00
N TYR A 316 27.82 13.00 -9.95
CA TYR A 316 27.82 11.79 -10.79
C TYR A 316 26.58 11.77 -11.67
N PHE A 317 26.70 11.27 -12.89
CA PHE A 317 25.60 11.19 -13.85
C PHE A 317 25.20 9.75 -14.13
N CYS A 318 23.91 9.49 -14.09
CA CYS A 318 23.36 8.18 -14.42
C CYS A 318 23.68 7.75 -15.84
N ASP A 319 23.83 6.44 -16.04
CA ASP A 319 23.90 5.88 -17.38
C ASP A 319 22.60 6.16 -18.16
N PRO A 320 22.69 6.34 -19.50
CA PRO A 320 21.49 6.47 -20.32
C PRO A 320 20.53 5.30 -20.10
N GLN A 321 19.24 5.59 -20.06
CA GLN A 321 18.17 4.57 -19.91
C GLN A 321 18.27 3.70 -18.63
N SER A 322 18.93 4.19 -17.59
CA SER A 322 19.10 3.47 -16.33
C SER A 322 18.36 4.13 -15.13
N PRO A 323 17.02 4.25 -15.18
CA PRO A 323 16.25 4.94 -14.13
C PRO A 323 16.38 4.27 -12.76
N TRP A 324 16.67 2.96 -12.71
CA TRP A 324 16.88 2.23 -11.45
C TRP A 324 18.05 2.76 -10.61
N GLN A 325 19.01 3.43 -11.24
CA GLN A 325 20.16 4.04 -10.56
C GLN A 325 19.76 5.21 -9.65
N ARG A 326 18.56 5.80 -9.85
CA ARG A 326 17.93 6.84 -9.02
C ARG A 326 16.60 6.41 -8.41
N GLY A 327 16.48 5.15 -8.04
CA GLY A 327 15.24 4.59 -7.52
C GLY A 327 14.70 5.26 -6.26
N SER A 328 15.54 5.93 -5.46
CA SER A 328 15.11 6.70 -4.28
C SER A 328 14.38 7.96 -4.68
N ASN A 329 14.91 8.67 -5.66
CA ASN A 329 14.32 9.91 -6.15
C ASN A 329 13.03 9.63 -6.94
N GLU A 330 13.03 8.65 -7.84
CA GLU A 330 11.85 8.27 -8.60
C GLU A 330 10.67 7.91 -7.68
N ASN A 331 10.91 7.09 -6.66
CA ASN A 331 9.89 6.76 -5.67
C ASN A 331 9.38 7.99 -4.92
N THR A 332 10.27 8.90 -4.55
CA THR A 332 9.93 10.15 -3.85
C THR A 332 9.15 11.09 -4.76
N ASN A 333 9.56 11.25 -6.02
CA ASN A 333 8.82 12.02 -7.02
C ASN A 333 7.40 11.48 -7.20
N GLY A 334 7.24 10.15 -7.20
CA GLY A 334 5.94 9.50 -7.18
C GLY A 334 5.07 9.84 -5.95
N LEU A 335 5.67 10.10 -4.78
CA LEU A 335 4.96 10.56 -3.58
C LEU A 335 4.64 12.07 -3.66
N LEU A 336 5.55 12.86 -4.18
CA LEU A 336 5.38 14.31 -4.36
C LEU A 336 4.22 14.64 -5.28
N ARG A 337 3.89 13.77 -6.26
CA ARG A 337 2.71 13.93 -7.12
C ARG A 337 1.37 13.89 -6.37
N GLN A 338 1.34 13.53 -5.11
CA GLN A 338 0.17 13.70 -4.23
C GLN A 338 -0.06 15.19 -3.89
N TYR A 339 1.01 15.98 -3.80
CA TYR A 339 0.99 17.40 -3.47
C TYR A 339 1.08 18.30 -4.71
N PHE A 340 1.80 17.83 -5.71
CA PHE A 340 2.08 18.50 -6.97
C PHE A 340 1.64 17.59 -8.13
N PRO A 341 0.32 17.51 -8.44
CA PRO A 341 -0.19 16.71 -9.54
C PRO A 341 0.44 17.08 -10.88
N LYS A 342 0.49 16.14 -11.82
CA LYS A 342 0.89 16.44 -13.20
C LYS A 342 -0.04 17.50 -13.78
N GLY A 343 0.54 18.49 -14.51
CA GLY A 343 -0.21 19.61 -15.08
C GLY A 343 -0.46 20.77 -14.12
N MET A 344 -0.05 20.68 -12.84
CA MET A 344 -0.08 21.83 -11.93
C MET A 344 1.02 22.83 -12.30
N ASP A 345 0.72 24.12 -12.31
CA ASP A 345 1.73 25.17 -12.42
C ASP A 345 2.49 25.32 -11.09
N LEU A 346 3.81 25.14 -11.15
CA LEU A 346 4.70 25.20 -9.99
C LEU A 346 5.39 26.54 -9.82
N SER A 347 5.25 27.48 -10.76
CA SER A 347 5.90 28.80 -10.73
C SER A 347 5.54 29.61 -9.48
N ASN A 348 4.29 29.51 -9.05
CA ASN A 348 3.74 30.22 -7.89
C ASN A 348 3.93 29.46 -6.56
N VAL A 349 4.64 28.32 -6.57
CA VAL A 349 4.91 27.58 -5.34
C VAL A 349 6.08 28.18 -4.59
N HIS A 350 5.81 28.83 -3.48
CA HIS A 350 6.84 29.44 -2.63
C HIS A 350 7.66 28.39 -1.87
N GLN A 351 8.93 28.73 -1.54
CA GLN A 351 9.83 27.82 -0.83
C GLN A 351 9.27 27.34 0.52
N TYR A 352 8.53 28.17 1.26
CA TYR A 352 7.93 27.76 2.53
C TYR A 352 6.95 26.59 2.36
N ARG A 353 6.17 26.59 1.25
CA ARG A 353 5.25 25.49 0.92
C ARG A 353 6.02 24.22 0.55
N LEU A 354 7.12 24.34 -0.18
CA LEU A 354 8.03 23.23 -0.49
C LEU A 354 8.60 22.64 0.79
N ASN A 355 9.07 23.47 1.72
CA ASN A 355 9.59 23.04 3.01
C ASN A 355 8.52 22.31 3.85
N ALA A 356 7.27 22.81 3.84
CA ALA A 356 6.15 22.17 4.54
C ALA A 356 5.84 20.76 3.95
N VAL A 357 5.88 20.62 2.62
CA VAL A 357 5.67 19.33 1.96
C VAL A 357 6.84 18.39 2.24
N ALA A 358 8.08 18.88 2.16
CA ALA A 358 9.27 18.09 2.49
C ALA A 358 9.20 17.57 3.93
N ARG A 359 8.86 18.42 4.90
CA ARG A 359 8.66 18.04 6.30
C ARG A 359 7.63 16.91 6.44
N ARG A 360 6.46 17.05 5.82
CA ARG A 360 5.42 16.02 5.84
C ARG A 360 5.90 14.68 5.29
N LEU A 361 6.74 14.68 4.24
CA LEU A 361 7.31 13.46 3.68
C LEU A 361 8.41 12.88 4.56
N ASN A 362 9.20 13.73 5.21
CA ASN A 362 10.28 13.34 6.11
C ASN A 362 9.77 12.79 7.46
N GLU A 363 8.58 13.19 7.88
CA GLU A 363 7.91 12.66 9.08
C GLU A 363 7.17 11.34 8.82
N ARG A 364 6.99 10.92 7.55
CA ARG A 364 6.29 9.65 7.24
C ARG A 364 7.20 8.45 7.43
N PRO A 365 6.77 7.43 8.19
CA PRO A 365 7.51 6.18 8.33
C PRO A 365 7.76 5.51 6.99
N ARG A 366 8.94 4.90 6.84
CA ARG A 366 9.30 4.13 5.65
C ARG A 366 9.52 2.67 6.00
N GLU A 367 8.90 1.78 5.25
CA GLU A 367 9.11 0.34 5.44
C GLU A 367 10.58 -0.05 5.25
N THR A 368 11.26 0.57 4.27
CA THR A 368 12.70 0.38 4.01
C THR A 368 13.61 0.88 5.16
N LEU A 369 13.08 1.69 6.06
CA LEU A 369 13.73 2.16 7.28
C LEU A 369 13.14 1.50 8.53
N GLN A 370 12.58 0.30 8.43
CA GLN A 370 11.95 -0.40 9.55
C GLN A 370 10.87 0.44 10.25
N TYR A 371 10.14 1.24 9.46
CA TYR A 371 9.12 2.19 9.91
C TYR A 371 9.63 3.36 10.77
N PHE A 372 10.93 3.63 10.77
CA PHE A 372 11.44 4.95 11.15
C PHE A 372 11.10 5.97 10.07
N SER A 373 10.99 7.23 10.47
CA SER A 373 10.85 8.34 9.51
C SER A 373 12.21 8.75 8.94
N PRO A 374 12.25 9.32 7.72
CA PRO A 374 13.45 9.94 7.20
C PRO A 374 14.07 10.98 8.14
N ALA A 375 13.23 11.78 8.83
CA ALA A 375 13.69 12.78 9.77
C ALA A 375 14.41 12.17 10.99
N GLU A 376 13.85 11.09 11.58
CA GLU A 376 14.49 10.36 12.68
C GLU A 376 15.87 9.86 12.24
N LYS A 377 15.94 9.17 11.10
CA LYS A 377 17.19 8.62 10.58
C LYS A 377 18.22 9.69 10.18
N PHE A 378 17.77 10.79 9.62
CA PHE A 378 18.65 11.91 9.28
C PHE A 378 19.22 12.59 10.55
N SER A 379 18.38 12.78 11.57
CA SER A 379 18.84 13.32 12.86
C SER A 379 19.87 12.43 13.56
N GLU A 380 19.71 11.09 13.48
CA GLU A 380 20.71 10.15 13.97
C GLU A 380 22.06 10.35 13.25
N CYS A 381 22.05 10.55 11.93
CA CYS A 381 23.27 10.83 11.16
C CYS A 381 23.89 12.18 11.54
N VAL A 382 23.10 13.23 11.75
CA VAL A 382 23.60 14.54 12.21
C VAL A 382 24.27 14.41 13.57
N ALA A 383 23.63 13.71 14.52
CA ALA A 383 24.19 13.51 15.86
C ALA A 383 25.48 12.68 15.88
N SER A 384 25.71 11.82 14.88
CA SER A 384 26.92 11.00 14.77
C SER A 384 28.07 11.72 14.06
N THR A 385 27.84 12.90 13.48
CA THR A 385 28.87 13.70 12.78
C THR A 385 29.34 14.92 13.59
N GLY A 386 28.69 15.27 14.68
CA GLY A 386 29.10 16.29 15.66
C GLY A 386 29.68 15.67 16.91
#